data_139c5b7430be6fa2110f098d4e12c118
#
_entry.id   139c5b7430be6fa2110f098d4e12c118
#
_cell.length_a   1.000
_cell.length_b   1.000
_cell.length_c   1.000
_cell.angle_alpha   90.00
_cell.angle_beta   90.00
_cell.angle_gamma   90.00
#
_symmetry.space_group_name_H-M   'P 1'
#
loop_
_entity.id
_entity.type
_entity.pdbx_description
1 polymer ?
#
loop_
_entity_poly.entity_id
_entity_poly.type
_entity_poly.pdbx_seq_one_letter_code
_entity_poly.pdbx_strand_id
1 'polypeptide(L)'
;MTEPQLAKINLGRFGFFGMGATPEQAQEIERLGYGTIWVGGSPPAELSFVEPLLASTNTLKVATGIVNIWTAAAKPVAESFHRINTAYPGRFVLGVGVGHPEAQTQYRKPYDALVSYLDELDEYGVPVEQRVVAALGPRVLRLSGERSAGAHPANATPEHAAQARAILGPNALLAPVHNVVLSANAEEARAIGRAALERYLNLTNYLSNWKRLGFNDADITAPGSDKLIDAVLAHGTPEAVADRLGEYFSAGADHVAILVHGGPDKVLPTLSELAGPLGLQG
;
A
#
# COMPACT_ATOMS: atom_id res chain seq x y z
N MET A 1 4.37 31.92 -13.89
CA MET A 1 5.11 30.74 -14.33
C MET A 1 4.45 29.56 -13.61
N THR A 2 3.70 28.72 -14.34
CA THR A 2 3.14 27.47 -13.80
C THR A 2 4.31 26.53 -13.50
N GLU A 3 4.46 26.13 -12.25
CA GLU A 3 5.43 25.08 -11.90
C GLU A 3 5.19 23.85 -12.80
N PRO A 4 6.24 23.17 -13.27
CA PRO A 4 6.08 21.96 -14.05
C PRO A 4 5.34 20.93 -13.20
N GLN A 5 4.17 20.54 -13.65
CA GLN A 5 3.37 19.51 -13.01
C GLN A 5 4.13 18.19 -13.08
N LEU A 6 4.65 17.71 -11.94
CA LEU A 6 5.32 16.43 -11.85
C LEU A 6 4.31 15.33 -12.32
N ALA A 7 4.72 14.57 -13.32
CA ALA A 7 3.90 13.46 -13.80
C ALA A 7 3.78 12.41 -12.68
N LYS A 8 2.54 12.00 -12.38
CA LYS A 8 2.31 10.92 -11.42
C LYS A 8 3.04 9.65 -11.85
N ILE A 9 3.60 8.92 -10.88
CA ILE A 9 4.15 7.58 -11.14
C ILE A 9 3.03 6.69 -11.68
N ASN A 10 3.26 6.09 -12.83
CA ASN A 10 2.34 5.10 -13.38
C ASN A 10 2.60 3.73 -12.72
N LEU A 11 1.74 3.32 -11.79
CA LEU A 11 1.78 2.04 -11.09
C LEU A 11 0.85 0.98 -11.72
N GLY A 12 0.17 1.31 -12.84
CA GLY A 12 -0.99 0.59 -13.30
C GLY A 12 -2.23 0.86 -12.43
N ARG A 13 -3.39 0.42 -12.84
CA ARG A 13 -4.62 0.58 -12.02
C ARG A 13 -4.57 -0.30 -10.79
N PHE A 14 -4.11 -1.55 -10.93
CA PHE A 14 -4.04 -2.53 -9.86
C PHE A 14 -2.63 -3.08 -9.69
N GLY A 15 -2.27 -3.42 -8.47
CA GLY A 15 -1.06 -4.11 -8.10
C GLY A 15 -1.33 -5.20 -7.06
N PHE A 16 -0.36 -6.07 -6.87
CA PHE A 16 -0.34 -7.03 -5.78
C PHE A 16 0.38 -6.46 -4.57
N PHE A 17 -0.14 -6.70 -3.37
CA PHE A 17 0.54 -6.42 -2.10
C PHE A 17 0.77 -7.73 -1.35
N GLY A 18 2.00 -7.99 -0.94
CA GLY A 18 2.35 -9.18 -0.18
C GLY A 18 3.61 -9.00 0.65
N MET A 19 3.99 -10.05 1.38
CA MET A 19 5.22 -10.07 2.19
C MET A 19 6.47 -10.37 1.36
N GLY A 20 6.31 -10.55 0.06
CA GLY A 20 7.32 -10.87 -0.95
C GLY A 20 6.68 -11.59 -2.12
N ALA A 21 7.48 -11.86 -3.15
CA ALA A 21 7.14 -12.68 -4.30
C ALA A 21 8.41 -13.36 -4.81
N THR A 22 8.25 -14.49 -5.50
CA THR A 22 9.35 -15.08 -6.28
C THR A 22 9.42 -14.44 -7.67
N PRO A 23 10.56 -14.56 -8.39
CA PRO A 23 10.66 -14.12 -9.77
C PRO A 23 9.56 -14.69 -10.68
N GLU A 24 9.23 -15.98 -10.50
CA GLU A 24 8.17 -16.66 -11.29
C GLU A 24 6.78 -16.09 -10.98
N GLN A 25 6.53 -15.79 -9.70
CA GLN A 25 5.28 -15.11 -9.31
C GLN A 25 5.21 -13.69 -9.89
N ALA A 26 6.33 -12.96 -9.92
CA ALA A 26 6.38 -11.64 -10.52
C ALA A 26 6.08 -11.66 -12.03
N GLN A 27 6.63 -12.64 -12.76
CA GLN A 27 6.33 -12.85 -14.17
C GLN A 27 4.84 -13.13 -14.40
N GLU A 28 4.24 -13.99 -13.57
CA GLU A 28 2.81 -14.31 -13.70
C GLU A 28 1.93 -13.10 -13.34
N ILE A 29 2.27 -12.34 -12.30
CA ILE A 29 1.57 -11.10 -11.93
C ILE A 29 1.64 -10.07 -13.07
N GLU A 30 2.81 -9.90 -13.71
CA GLU A 30 2.96 -9.06 -14.90
C GLU A 30 2.11 -9.57 -16.07
N ARG A 31 2.15 -10.88 -16.35
CA ARG A 31 1.36 -11.52 -17.42
C ARG A 31 -0.15 -11.34 -17.22
N LEU A 32 -0.62 -11.31 -15.98
CA LEU A 32 -2.01 -11.03 -15.64
C LEU A 32 -2.41 -9.55 -15.78
N GLY A 33 -1.46 -8.66 -16.11
CA GLY A 33 -1.71 -7.22 -16.32
C GLY A 33 -1.63 -6.35 -15.08
N TYR A 34 -1.19 -6.87 -13.92
CA TYR A 34 -0.93 -6.05 -12.74
C TYR A 34 0.33 -5.22 -12.94
N GLY A 35 0.26 -3.93 -12.59
CA GLY A 35 1.36 -2.98 -12.86
C GLY A 35 2.43 -2.92 -11.79
N THR A 36 2.17 -3.40 -10.58
CA THR A 36 3.07 -3.21 -9.43
C THR A 36 2.99 -4.36 -8.44
N ILE A 37 4.14 -4.74 -7.88
CA ILE A 37 4.24 -5.55 -6.66
C ILE A 37 4.67 -4.65 -5.50
N TRP A 38 3.85 -4.59 -4.45
CA TRP A 38 4.16 -3.93 -3.19
C TRP A 38 4.65 -4.96 -2.18
N VAL A 39 5.84 -4.75 -1.64
CA VAL A 39 6.44 -5.65 -0.64
C VAL A 39 6.33 -5.01 0.73
N GLY A 40 5.53 -5.64 1.59
CA GLY A 40 5.30 -5.27 2.98
C GLY A 40 6.33 -5.85 3.95
N GLY A 41 5.97 -5.84 5.26
CA GLY A 41 6.75 -6.51 6.29
C GLY A 41 7.97 -5.77 6.81
N SER A 42 8.08 -4.46 6.53
CA SER A 42 9.22 -3.65 6.97
C SER A 42 10.57 -4.25 6.54
N PRO A 43 10.81 -4.38 5.22
CA PRO A 43 12.02 -5.01 4.72
C PRO A 43 13.29 -4.26 5.20
N PRO A 44 14.44 -4.95 5.29
CA PRO A 44 15.71 -4.36 5.65
C PRO A 44 16.20 -3.38 4.59
N ALA A 45 17.13 -2.50 4.96
CA ALA A 45 17.61 -1.39 4.14
C ALA A 45 18.30 -1.83 2.83
N GLU A 46 18.82 -3.04 2.78
CA GLU A 46 19.52 -3.59 1.61
C GLU A 46 18.62 -3.81 0.40
N LEU A 47 17.30 -4.01 0.61
CA LEU A 47 16.27 -4.18 -0.42
C LEU A 47 16.66 -5.21 -1.50
N SER A 48 17.42 -6.23 -1.13
CA SER A 48 18.00 -7.23 -2.05
C SER A 48 16.96 -8.07 -2.81
N PHE A 49 15.72 -8.11 -2.33
CA PHE A 49 14.59 -8.79 -2.98
C PHE A 49 14.09 -8.07 -4.24
N VAL A 50 14.39 -6.77 -4.41
CA VAL A 50 13.82 -5.94 -5.49
C VAL A 50 14.41 -6.33 -6.84
N GLU A 51 15.73 -6.44 -6.94
CA GLU A 51 16.44 -6.67 -8.20
C GLU A 51 16.05 -7.99 -8.87
N PRO A 52 15.91 -9.14 -8.17
CA PRO A 52 15.43 -10.37 -8.78
C PRO A 52 14.02 -10.25 -9.39
N LEU A 53 13.11 -9.53 -8.75
CA LEU A 53 11.76 -9.29 -9.28
C LEU A 53 11.80 -8.42 -10.54
N LEU A 54 12.60 -7.36 -10.53
CA LEU A 54 12.75 -6.47 -11.68
C LEU A 54 13.47 -7.14 -12.83
N ALA A 55 14.46 -7.99 -12.56
CA ALA A 55 15.20 -8.74 -13.59
C ALA A 55 14.32 -9.77 -14.30
N SER A 56 13.31 -10.31 -13.63
CA SER A 56 12.42 -11.34 -14.19
C SER A 56 11.25 -10.76 -15.00
N THR A 57 11.04 -9.44 -14.98
CA THR A 57 9.89 -8.75 -15.57
C THR A 57 10.32 -7.61 -16.49
N ASN A 58 9.43 -7.12 -17.36
CA ASN A 58 9.76 -6.09 -18.34
C ASN A 58 9.28 -4.70 -17.96
N THR A 59 8.04 -4.58 -17.48
CA THR A 59 7.35 -3.31 -17.22
C THR A 59 6.89 -3.17 -15.78
N LEU A 60 6.71 -4.29 -15.07
CA LEU A 60 6.25 -4.36 -13.69
C LEU A 60 7.13 -3.49 -12.80
N LYS A 61 6.50 -2.72 -11.93
CA LYS A 61 7.19 -1.95 -10.88
C LYS A 61 7.22 -2.75 -9.58
N VAL A 62 8.25 -2.49 -8.78
CA VAL A 62 8.34 -2.99 -7.40
C VAL A 62 8.31 -1.78 -6.48
N ALA A 63 7.51 -1.86 -5.42
CA ALA A 63 7.41 -0.83 -4.39
C ALA A 63 7.53 -1.43 -3.00
N THR A 64 8.05 -0.67 -2.04
CA THR A 64 7.99 -1.07 -0.62
C THR A 64 6.72 -0.54 0.04
N GLY A 65 6.01 -1.40 0.76
CA GLY A 65 4.78 -1.06 1.49
C GLY A 65 4.84 -1.43 2.99
N ILE A 66 5.79 -0.94 3.78
CA ILE A 66 6.75 0.16 3.63
C ILE A 66 8.10 -0.23 4.29
N VAL A 67 9.17 0.48 3.90
CA VAL A 67 10.38 0.53 4.72
C VAL A 67 10.05 1.26 6.02
N ASN A 68 10.32 0.62 7.14
CA ASN A 68 10.08 1.20 8.45
C ASN A 68 11.27 2.08 8.86
N ILE A 69 11.03 3.38 9.06
CA ILE A 69 12.05 4.39 9.36
C ILE A 69 12.81 4.14 10.67
N TRP A 70 12.27 3.31 11.56
CA TRP A 70 12.92 2.99 12.83
C TRP A 70 13.92 1.83 12.72
N THR A 71 13.73 0.93 11.74
CA THR A 71 14.54 -0.28 11.58
C THR A 71 15.51 -0.18 10.42
N ALA A 72 15.28 0.74 9.48
CA ALA A 72 16.11 0.95 8.30
C ALA A 72 16.47 2.44 8.19
N ALA A 73 17.72 2.79 8.47
CA ALA A 73 18.21 4.17 8.40
C ALA A 73 18.18 4.70 6.95
N ALA A 74 17.97 6.01 6.80
CA ALA A 74 17.77 6.64 5.49
C ALA A 74 18.96 6.46 4.55
N LYS A 75 20.20 6.58 5.04
CA LYS A 75 21.40 6.45 4.21
C LYS A 75 21.53 5.11 3.49
N PRO A 76 21.53 3.93 4.17
CA PRO A 76 21.62 2.65 3.48
C PRO A 76 20.39 2.37 2.60
N VAL A 77 19.21 2.90 2.93
CA VAL A 77 18.01 2.82 2.08
C VAL A 77 18.20 3.62 0.80
N ALA A 78 18.75 4.83 0.89
CA ALA A 78 19.07 5.67 -0.28
C ALA A 78 20.15 5.03 -1.17
N GLU A 79 21.18 4.43 -0.58
CA GLU A 79 22.22 3.69 -1.32
C GLU A 79 21.59 2.53 -2.11
N SER A 80 20.69 1.78 -1.48
CA SER A 80 19.94 0.70 -2.15
C SER A 80 19.02 1.22 -3.24
N PHE A 81 18.31 2.33 -2.98
CA PHE A 81 17.47 2.99 -3.99
C PHE A 81 18.29 3.37 -5.23
N HIS A 82 19.43 4.02 -5.08
CA HIS A 82 20.26 4.42 -6.20
C HIS A 82 20.85 3.23 -6.97
N ARG A 83 21.29 2.18 -6.29
CA ARG A 83 21.73 0.94 -6.91
C ARG A 83 20.63 0.34 -7.79
N ILE A 84 19.43 0.18 -7.25
CA ILE A 84 18.28 -0.38 -7.94
C ILE A 84 17.87 0.52 -9.11
N ASN A 85 17.73 1.82 -8.89
CA ASN A 85 17.28 2.75 -9.93
C ASN A 85 18.29 2.93 -11.06
N THR A 86 19.59 2.73 -10.80
CA THR A 86 20.63 2.69 -11.84
C THR A 86 20.48 1.47 -12.74
N ALA A 87 20.19 0.30 -12.15
CA ALA A 87 20.00 -0.94 -12.90
C ALA A 87 18.63 -1.01 -13.60
N TYR A 88 17.59 -0.44 -13.00
CA TYR A 88 16.20 -0.51 -13.45
C TYR A 88 15.51 0.86 -13.36
N PRO A 89 15.87 1.84 -14.23
CA PRO A 89 15.40 3.21 -14.14
C PRO A 89 13.87 3.32 -14.10
N GLY A 90 13.34 4.00 -13.06
CA GLY A 90 11.92 4.30 -12.89
C GLY A 90 11.02 3.10 -12.60
N ARG A 91 11.59 1.91 -12.32
CA ARG A 91 10.82 0.70 -12.00
C ARG A 91 10.73 0.38 -10.51
N PHE A 92 11.42 1.15 -9.66
CA PHE A 92 11.34 1.01 -8.21
C PHE A 92 10.72 2.24 -7.57
N VAL A 93 9.84 2.05 -6.58
CA VAL A 93 9.22 3.10 -5.78
C VAL A 93 9.50 2.84 -4.30
N LEU A 94 10.13 3.80 -3.63
CA LEU A 94 10.44 3.71 -2.22
C LEU A 94 9.26 4.16 -1.37
N GLY A 95 8.53 3.21 -0.78
CA GLY A 95 7.52 3.50 0.23
C GLY A 95 8.12 3.50 1.62
N VAL A 96 7.91 4.57 2.39
CA VAL A 96 8.41 4.73 3.76
C VAL A 96 7.29 5.02 4.74
N GLY A 97 7.50 4.71 6.00
CA GLY A 97 6.53 5.01 7.05
C GLY A 97 7.03 4.70 8.45
N VAL A 98 6.26 5.18 9.43
CA VAL A 98 6.60 5.02 10.87
C VAL A 98 6.23 3.64 11.42
N GLY A 99 5.60 2.77 10.63
CA GLY A 99 5.06 1.52 11.16
C GLY A 99 4.05 1.77 12.28
N HIS A 100 4.17 1.00 13.36
CA HIS A 100 3.25 1.07 14.51
C HIS A 100 3.99 1.50 15.76
N PRO A 101 3.52 2.56 16.47
CA PRO A 101 4.16 3.08 17.68
C PRO A 101 4.35 2.02 18.77
N GLU A 102 3.39 1.10 18.88
CA GLU A 102 3.37 0.02 19.88
C GLU A 102 4.53 -0.98 19.73
N ALA A 103 5.19 -0.99 18.56
CA ALA A 103 6.36 -1.83 18.30
C ALA A 103 7.70 -1.15 18.59
N GLN A 104 7.70 0.08 19.16
CA GLN A 104 8.89 0.91 19.29
C GLN A 104 9.36 1.05 20.75
N THR A 105 10.66 0.92 20.96
CA THR A 105 11.31 1.11 22.29
C THR A 105 11.86 2.52 22.52
N GLN A 106 12.02 3.34 21.46
CA GLN A 106 12.50 4.72 21.55
C GLN A 106 11.38 5.72 21.30
N TYR A 107 11.12 6.60 22.28
CA TYR A 107 10.11 7.64 22.18
C TYR A 107 10.64 8.85 21.40
N ARG A 108 10.37 8.88 20.11
CA ARG A 108 10.35 10.12 19.30
C ARG A 108 8.92 10.30 18.80
N LYS A 109 8.46 11.54 18.64
CA LYS A 109 7.14 11.78 18.03
C LYS A 109 7.18 11.24 16.60
N PRO A 110 6.31 10.29 16.23
CA PRO A 110 6.40 9.59 14.93
C PRO A 110 6.39 10.54 13.73
N TYR A 111 5.63 11.63 13.81
CA TYR A 111 5.57 12.63 12.76
C TYR A 111 6.91 13.35 12.57
N ASP A 112 7.53 13.82 13.66
CA ASP A 112 8.79 14.56 13.60
C ASP A 112 9.94 13.64 13.12
N ALA A 113 9.92 12.37 13.51
CA ALA A 113 10.86 11.37 13.02
C ALA A 113 10.68 11.11 11.52
N LEU A 114 9.44 11.06 11.04
CA LEU A 114 9.15 10.90 9.60
C LEU A 114 9.64 12.13 8.80
N VAL A 115 9.43 13.34 9.31
CA VAL A 115 9.95 14.56 8.68
C VAL A 115 11.48 14.50 8.58
N SER A 116 12.17 14.22 9.70
CA SER A 116 13.64 14.09 9.69
C SER A 116 14.14 13.03 8.71
N TYR A 117 13.45 11.90 8.62
CA TYR A 117 13.80 10.83 7.68
C TYR A 117 13.64 11.28 6.21
N LEU A 118 12.58 12.02 5.91
CA LEU A 118 12.37 12.60 4.57
C LEU A 118 13.43 13.66 4.24
N ASP A 119 13.88 14.46 5.23
CA ASP A 119 14.98 15.41 5.08
C ASP A 119 16.29 14.68 4.74
N GLU A 120 16.60 13.59 5.44
CA GLU A 120 17.75 12.74 5.12
C GLU A 120 17.66 12.14 3.71
N LEU A 121 16.48 11.67 3.27
CA LEU A 121 16.28 11.16 1.91
C LEU A 121 16.52 12.26 0.85
N ASP A 122 16.15 13.53 1.13
CA ASP A 122 16.47 14.67 0.26
C ASP A 122 17.98 14.90 0.18
N GLU A 123 18.68 14.89 1.32
CA GLU A 123 20.13 15.03 1.39
C GLU A 123 20.86 13.92 0.63
N TYR A 124 20.34 12.69 0.67
CA TYR A 124 20.89 11.56 -0.09
C TYR A 124 20.36 11.46 -1.52
N GLY A 125 19.61 12.45 -2.00
CA GLY A 125 19.20 12.58 -3.41
C GLY A 125 18.14 11.57 -3.88
N VAL A 126 17.33 11.01 -2.98
CA VAL A 126 16.18 10.19 -3.38
C VAL A 126 15.07 11.09 -3.92
N PRO A 127 14.66 10.98 -5.20
CA PRO A 127 13.70 11.90 -5.80
C PRO A 127 12.33 11.86 -5.12
N VAL A 128 11.72 13.02 -4.91
CA VAL A 128 10.38 13.17 -4.30
C VAL A 128 9.34 12.37 -5.07
N GLU A 129 9.40 12.35 -6.38
CA GLU A 129 8.50 11.66 -7.30
C GLU A 129 8.67 10.14 -7.31
N GLN A 130 9.72 9.59 -6.72
CA GLN A 130 9.98 8.14 -6.67
C GLN A 130 9.82 7.54 -5.27
N ARG A 131 9.23 8.30 -4.34
CA ARG A 131 8.92 7.81 -3.00
C ARG A 131 7.46 8.07 -2.64
N VAL A 132 6.89 7.24 -1.77
CA VAL A 132 5.53 7.38 -1.22
C VAL A 132 5.56 7.23 0.29
N VAL A 133 4.56 7.76 0.98
CA VAL A 133 4.47 7.71 2.43
C VAL A 133 3.24 6.92 2.86
N ALA A 134 3.39 5.99 3.81
CA ALA A 134 2.25 5.37 4.48
C ALA A 134 1.52 6.42 5.33
N ALA A 135 0.28 6.73 4.99
CA ALA A 135 -0.46 7.82 5.59
C ALA A 135 -1.93 7.48 5.76
N LEU A 136 -2.46 7.64 6.97
CA LEU A 136 -3.88 7.48 7.29
C LEU A 136 -4.50 8.79 7.79
N GLY A 137 -3.81 9.48 8.69
CA GLY A 137 -4.33 10.71 9.31
C GLY A 137 -4.06 11.96 8.48
N PRO A 138 -4.87 13.02 8.62
CA PRO A 138 -4.82 14.20 7.77
C PRO A 138 -3.47 14.93 7.78
N ARG A 139 -2.76 14.92 8.91
CA ARG A 139 -1.45 15.57 9.04
C ARG A 139 -0.37 14.86 8.19
N VAL A 140 -0.35 13.52 8.22
CA VAL A 140 0.61 12.72 7.44
C VAL A 140 0.21 12.71 5.96
N LEU A 141 -1.10 12.73 5.63
CA LEU A 141 -1.58 12.88 4.26
C LEU A 141 -1.09 14.20 3.63
N ARG A 142 -1.15 15.34 4.33
CA ARG A 142 -0.58 16.60 3.82
C ARG A 142 0.92 16.48 3.60
N LEU A 143 1.66 15.95 4.59
CA LEU A 143 3.09 15.74 4.47
C LEU A 143 3.44 14.86 3.26
N SER A 144 2.67 13.79 3.02
CA SER A 144 2.91 12.91 1.88
C SER A 144 2.73 13.62 0.53
N GLY A 145 1.73 14.48 0.41
CA GLY A 145 1.51 15.30 -0.80
C GLY A 145 2.59 16.37 -1.02
N GLU A 146 3.22 16.87 0.05
CA GLU A 146 4.26 17.91 -0.01
C GLU A 146 5.66 17.33 -0.20
N ARG A 147 5.96 16.15 0.35
CA ARG A 147 7.31 15.61 0.48
C ARG A 147 7.53 14.26 -0.21
N SER A 148 6.55 13.78 -1.00
CA SER A 148 6.65 12.54 -1.78
C SER A 148 5.70 12.58 -2.98
N ALA A 149 5.71 11.55 -3.82
CA ALA A 149 4.73 11.41 -4.90
C ALA A 149 3.29 11.32 -4.37
N GLY A 150 3.10 10.90 -3.12
CA GLY A 150 1.78 10.79 -2.51
C GLY A 150 1.69 9.75 -1.41
N ALA A 151 0.47 9.23 -1.18
CA ALA A 151 0.11 8.41 -0.04
C ALA A 151 -0.19 6.95 -0.41
N HIS A 152 0.21 6.04 0.49
CA HIS A 152 -0.06 4.60 0.43
C HIS A 152 -0.77 4.16 1.74
N PRO A 153 -2.09 4.43 1.89
CA PRO A 153 -2.86 4.02 3.06
C PRO A 153 -3.23 2.54 3.03
N ALA A 154 -3.20 1.88 4.19
CA ALA A 154 -3.62 0.50 4.35
C ALA A 154 -4.83 0.37 5.29
N ASN A 155 -5.61 -0.71 5.16
CA ASN A 155 -6.86 -0.94 5.92
C ASN A 155 -7.80 0.28 5.88
N ALA A 156 -7.84 0.94 4.74
CA ALA A 156 -8.68 2.08 4.45
C ALA A 156 -9.93 1.65 3.68
N THR A 157 -10.91 2.55 3.59
CA THR A 157 -12.16 2.37 2.84
C THR A 157 -12.22 3.35 1.67
N PRO A 158 -13.14 3.19 0.70
CA PRO A 158 -13.35 4.20 -0.35
C PRO A 158 -13.68 5.60 0.23
N GLU A 159 -14.39 5.68 1.36
CA GLU A 159 -14.68 6.96 2.04
C GLU A 159 -13.39 7.61 2.57
N HIS A 160 -12.44 6.79 3.09
CA HIS A 160 -11.12 7.30 3.45
C HIS A 160 -10.36 7.80 2.20
N ALA A 161 -10.45 7.08 1.08
CA ALA A 161 -9.80 7.50 -0.17
C ALA A 161 -10.35 8.86 -0.64
N ALA A 162 -11.66 9.11 -0.56
CA ALA A 162 -12.26 10.40 -0.88
C ALA A 162 -11.75 11.52 0.04
N GLN A 163 -11.67 11.28 1.35
CA GLN A 163 -11.10 12.23 2.31
C GLN A 163 -9.60 12.47 2.05
N ALA A 164 -8.84 11.42 1.77
CA ALA A 164 -7.42 11.51 1.44
C ALA A 164 -7.21 12.32 0.15
N ARG A 165 -8.00 12.09 -0.89
CA ARG A 165 -7.95 12.85 -2.15
C ARG A 165 -8.23 14.34 -1.92
N ALA A 166 -9.21 14.69 -1.09
CA ALA A 166 -9.51 16.08 -0.75
C ALA A 166 -8.34 16.79 -0.04
N ILE A 167 -7.54 16.03 0.76
CA ILE A 167 -6.38 16.57 1.46
C ILE A 167 -5.15 16.65 0.54
N LEU A 168 -4.91 15.62 -0.27
CA LEU A 168 -3.76 15.51 -1.18
C LEU A 168 -3.85 16.43 -2.40
N GLY A 169 -5.08 16.82 -2.77
CA GLY A 169 -5.32 17.51 -4.03
C GLY A 169 -5.25 16.56 -5.25
N PRO A 170 -5.43 17.07 -6.48
CA PRO A 170 -5.59 16.24 -7.67
C PRO A 170 -4.27 15.61 -8.16
N ASN A 171 -3.13 16.20 -7.81
CA ASN A 171 -1.85 15.88 -8.43
C ASN A 171 -1.04 14.80 -7.70
N ALA A 172 -1.21 14.64 -6.39
CA ALA A 172 -0.50 13.62 -5.63
C ALA A 172 -1.06 12.22 -5.89
N LEU A 173 -0.19 11.22 -5.87
CA LEU A 173 -0.57 9.81 -5.97
C LEU A 173 -1.38 9.38 -4.74
N LEU A 174 -2.47 8.64 -4.96
CA LEU A 174 -3.21 7.96 -3.91
C LEU A 174 -3.32 6.47 -4.27
N ALA A 175 -2.59 5.63 -3.54
CA ALA A 175 -2.43 4.21 -3.81
C ALA A 175 -2.80 3.36 -2.56
N PRO A 176 -4.10 3.20 -2.23
CA PRO A 176 -4.52 2.39 -1.07
C PRO A 176 -4.23 0.91 -1.25
N VAL A 177 -4.05 0.22 -0.11
CA VAL A 177 -4.08 -1.25 -0.01
C VAL A 177 -5.47 -1.67 0.43
N HIS A 178 -6.06 -2.66 -0.27
CA HIS A 178 -7.32 -3.27 0.14
C HIS A 178 -7.19 -4.78 0.31
N ASN A 179 -7.80 -5.29 1.39
CA ASN A 179 -7.80 -6.72 1.70
C ASN A 179 -8.83 -7.45 0.83
N VAL A 180 -8.49 -8.64 0.37
CA VAL A 180 -9.35 -9.46 -0.48
C VAL A 180 -9.38 -10.90 0.02
N VAL A 181 -10.60 -11.46 0.10
CA VAL A 181 -10.86 -12.90 0.24
C VAL A 181 -11.82 -13.31 -0.86
N LEU A 182 -11.36 -14.11 -1.81
CA LEU A 182 -12.24 -14.60 -2.87
C LEU A 182 -13.05 -15.81 -2.36
N SER A 183 -14.18 -15.53 -1.76
CA SER A 183 -15.16 -16.52 -1.28
C SER A 183 -16.55 -15.93 -1.32
N ALA A 184 -17.51 -16.66 -1.92
CA ALA A 184 -18.92 -16.32 -1.91
C ALA A 184 -19.59 -16.61 -0.55
N ASN A 185 -18.92 -17.36 0.33
CA ASN A 185 -19.37 -17.59 1.71
C ASN A 185 -18.92 -16.43 2.59
N ALA A 186 -19.84 -15.50 2.89
CA ALA A 186 -19.57 -14.32 3.68
C ALA A 186 -19.08 -14.62 5.12
N GLU A 187 -19.56 -15.68 5.73
CA GLU A 187 -19.15 -16.11 7.08
C GLU A 187 -17.68 -16.56 7.09
N GLU A 188 -17.31 -17.39 6.14
CA GLU A 188 -15.93 -17.83 5.92
C GLU A 188 -15.00 -16.63 5.63
N ALA A 189 -15.40 -15.75 4.70
CA ALA A 189 -14.62 -14.57 4.33
C ALA A 189 -14.40 -13.65 5.53
N ARG A 190 -15.43 -13.37 6.32
CA ARG A 190 -15.33 -12.57 7.55
C ARG A 190 -14.45 -13.23 8.61
N ALA A 191 -14.49 -14.55 8.74
CA ALA A 191 -13.63 -15.27 9.67
C ALA A 191 -12.15 -15.10 9.30
N ILE A 192 -11.80 -15.24 8.00
CA ILE A 192 -10.45 -14.98 7.48
C ILE A 192 -10.08 -13.50 7.68
N GLY A 193 -10.99 -12.59 7.37
CA GLY A 193 -10.80 -11.16 7.56
C GLY A 193 -10.52 -10.76 9.01
N ARG A 194 -11.25 -11.32 9.98
CA ARG A 194 -11.00 -11.09 11.41
C ARG A 194 -9.62 -11.56 11.84
N ALA A 195 -9.21 -12.74 11.41
CA ALA A 195 -7.86 -13.25 11.69
C ALA A 195 -6.78 -12.33 11.09
N ALA A 196 -6.98 -11.82 9.88
CA ALA A 196 -6.06 -10.90 9.23
C ALA A 196 -5.98 -9.54 9.93
N LEU A 197 -7.10 -9.05 10.50
CA LEU A 197 -7.19 -7.73 11.13
C LEU A 197 -6.94 -7.74 12.63
N GLU A 198 -6.82 -8.89 13.27
CA GLU A 198 -6.69 -9.03 14.73
C GLU A 198 -5.65 -8.09 15.33
N ARG A 199 -4.43 -8.06 14.76
CA ARG A 199 -3.36 -7.19 15.25
C ARG A 199 -3.68 -5.71 15.09
N TYR A 200 -4.43 -5.32 14.05
CA TYR A 200 -4.73 -3.92 13.74
C TYR A 200 -5.79 -3.33 14.67
N LEU A 201 -6.63 -4.17 15.27
CA LEU A 201 -7.62 -3.79 16.28
C LEU A 201 -7.00 -3.38 17.63
N ASN A 202 -5.67 -3.46 17.76
CA ASN A 202 -4.90 -3.00 18.92
C ASN A 202 -3.96 -1.84 18.58
N LEU A 203 -4.03 -1.28 17.35
CA LEU A 203 -3.12 -0.25 16.88
C LEU A 203 -3.81 1.11 16.80
N THR A 204 -3.35 2.07 17.60
CA THR A 204 -3.96 3.40 17.80
C THR A 204 -4.22 4.15 16.49
N ASN A 205 -3.34 4.05 15.51
CA ASN A 205 -3.47 4.73 14.23
C ASN A 205 -4.68 4.22 13.41
N TYR A 206 -4.93 2.89 13.39
CA TYR A 206 -6.10 2.31 12.72
C TYR A 206 -7.38 2.59 13.48
N LEU A 207 -7.40 2.37 14.79
CA LEU A 207 -8.57 2.67 15.63
C LEU A 207 -9.01 4.15 15.48
N SER A 208 -8.04 5.06 15.52
CA SER A 208 -8.30 6.49 15.33
C SER A 208 -8.81 6.80 13.92
N ASN A 209 -8.34 6.09 12.89
CA ASN A 209 -8.80 6.26 11.54
C ASN A 209 -10.24 5.77 11.37
N TRP A 210 -10.55 4.57 11.83
CA TRP A 210 -11.90 4.00 11.75
C TRP A 210 -12.91 4.82 12.54
N LYS A 211 -12.54 5.36 13.72
CA LYS A 211 -13.39 6.31 14.47
C LYS A 211 -13.70 7.57 13.64
N ARG A 212 -12.71 8.13 12.93
CA ARG A 212 -12.95 9.27 12.02
C ARG A 212 -13.89 8.93 10.86
N LEU A 213 -13.91 7.68 10.43
CA LEU A 213 -14.83 7.16 9.40
C LEU A 213 -16.22 6.78 9.94
N GLY A 214 -16.48 7.01 11.24
CA GLY A 214 -17.79 6.79 11.85
C GLY A 214 -18.02 5.38 12.42
N PHE A 215 -16.98 4.58 12.58
CA PHE A 215 -17.05 3.33 13.33
C PHE A 215 -17.04 3.63 14.83
N ASN A 216 -17.96 3.01 15.57
CA ASN A 216 -18.04 3.16 17.01
C ASN A 216 -17.15 2.13 17.75
N ASP A 217 -17.07 2.25 19.08
CA ASP A 217 -16.22 1.35 19.88
C ASP A 217 -16.61 -0.13 19.76
N ALA A 218 -17.91 -0.46 19.60
CA ALA A 218 -18.35 -1.82 19.39
C ALA A 218 -17.90 -2.37 18.02
N ASP A 219 -17.82 -1.52 16.99
CA ASP A 219 -17.36 -1.94 15.67
C ASP A 219 -15.86 -2.30 15.69
N ILE A 220 -15.04 -1.56 16.45
CA ILE A 220 -13.57 -1.68 16.44
C ILE A 220 -12.99 -2.47 17.62
N THR A 221 -13.85 -2.93 18.54
CA THR A 221 -13.43 -3.87 19.58
C THR A 221 -13.21 -5.26 18.98
N ALA A 222 -12.10 -5.92 19.33
CA ALA A 222 -11.81 -7.27 18.87
C ALA A 222 -12.98 -8.25 19.16
N PRO A 223 -13.35 -9.09 18.20
CA PRO A 223 -12.70 -9.41 16.92
C PRO A 223 -13.12 -8.51 15.73
N GLY A 224 -13.78 -7.41 15.95
CA GLY A 224 -14.34 -6.50 14.94
C GLY A 224 -15.76 -6.91 14.49
N SER A 225 -16.63 -5.89 14.32
CA SER A 225 -17.98 -6.12 13.80
C SER A 225 -17.96 -6.53 12.32
N ASP A 226 -19.03 -7.19 11.86
CA ASP A 226 -19.22 -7.49 10.43
C ASP A 226 -19.14 -6.21 9.59
N LYS A 227 -19.71 -5.12 10.11
CA LYS A 227 -19.68 -3.79 9.46
C LYS A 227 -18.25 -3.31 9.20
N LEU A 228 -17.34 -3.45 10.18
CA LEU A 228 -15.95 -3.08 10.01
C LEU A 228 -15.25 -4.01 9.02
N ILE A 229 -15.43 -5.32 9.18
CA ILE A 229 -14.79 -6.31 8.30
C ILE A 229 -15.20 -6.08 6.86
N ASP A 230 -16.49 -5.97 6.57
CA ASP A 230 -17.03 -5.75 5.21
C ASP A 230 -16.57 -4.40 4.62
N ALA A 231 -16.26 -3.41 5.46
CA ALA A 231 -15.77 -2.12 4.98
C ALA A 231 -14.30 -2.19 4.52
N VAL A 232 -13.46 -2.98 5.17
CA VAL A 232 -12.01 -3.05 4.93
C VAL A 232 -11.55 -4.32 4.22
N LEU A 233 -12.49 -5.21 3.89
CA LEU A 233 -12.26 -6.47 3.19
C LEU A 233 -13.27 -6.62 2.05
N ALA A 234 -12.80 -6.76 0.81
CA ALA A 234 -13.63 -7.17 -0.31
C ALA A 234 -13.74 -8.70 -0.35
N HIS A 235 -14.96 -9.22 -0.42
CA HIS A 235 -15.21 -10.64 -0.57
C HIS A 235 -16.43 -10.90 -1.46
N GLY A 236 -16.57 -12.13 -1.95
CA GLY A 236 -17.66 -12.52 -2.85
C GLY A 236 -17.16 -13.21 -4.11
N THR A 237 -17.93 -13.08 -5.20
CA THR A 237 -17.50 -13.50 -6.53
C THR A 237 -16.41 -12.57 -7.08
N PRO A 238 -15.64 -12.98 -8.12
CA PRO A 238 -14.66 -12.10 -8.75
C PRO A 238 -15.23 -10.75 -9.18
N GLU A 239 -16.46 -10.72 -9.72
CA GLU A 239 -17.16 -9.50 -10.14
C GLU A 239 -17.48 -8.59 -8.94
N ALA A 240 -18.02 -9.17 -7.86
CA ALA A 240 -18.35 -8.39 -6.65
C ALA A 240 -17.09 -7.79 -6.00
N VAL A 241 -15.98 -8.53 -5.99
CA VAL A 241 -14.69 -8.02 -5.51
C VAL A 241 -14.18 -6.92 -6.44
N ALA A 242 -14.25 -7.09 -7.76
CA ALA A 242 -13.84 -6.09 -8.73
C ALA A 242 -14.65 -4.80 -8.61
N ASP A 243 -15.96 -4.89 -8.45
CA ASP A 243 -16.86 -3.74 -8.24
C ASP A 243 -16.44 -2.98 -6.95
N ARG A 244 -16.21 -3.70 -5.86
CA ARG A 244 -15.75 -3.09 -4.59
C ARG A 244 -14.42 -2.38 -4.73
N LEU A 245 -13.45 -2.98 -5.43
CA LEU A 245 -12.16 -2.34 -5.72
C LEU A 245 -12.32 -1.14 -6.67
N GLY A 246 -13.29 -1.18 -7.58
CA GLY A 246 -13.66 -0.09 -8.47
C GLY A 246 -14.10 1.19 -7.76
N GLU A 247 -14.75 1.08 -6.59
CA GLU A 247 -15.20 2.21 -5.78
C GLU A 247 -14.05 3.14 -5.36
N TYR A 248 -12.83 2.61 -5.19
CA TYR A 248 -11.66 3.41 -4.87
C TYR A 248 -11.31 4.43 -5.96
N PHE A 249 -11.46 4.06 -7.23
CA PHE A 249 -11.21 5.00 -8.34
C PHE A 249 -12.28 6.09 -8.40
N SER A 250 -13.54 5.73 -8.13
CA SER A 250 -14.63 6.71 -7.98
C SER A 250 -14.39 7.67 -6.82
N ALA A 251 -13.70 7.20 -5.77
CA ALA A 251 -13.27 7.98 -4.61
C ALA A 251 -11.97 8.77 -4.85
N GLY A 252 -11.34 8.64 -6.02
CA GLY A 252 -10.18 9.40 -6.44
C GLY A 252 -8.83 8.72 -6.21
N ALA A 253 -8.78 7.40 -5.95
CA ALA A 253 -7.52 6.66 -5.98
C ALA A 253 -6.96 6.59 -7.42
N ASP A 254 -5.63 6.54 -7.53
CA ASP A 254 -4.95 6.37 -8.82
C ASP A 254 -4.56 4.91 -9.06
N HIS A 255 -4.39 4.15 -7.99
CA HIS A 255 -3.94 2.77 -7.95
C HIS A 255 -4.56 2.06 -6.75
N VAL A 256 -4.82 0.76 -6.85
CA VAL A 256 -5.23 -0.09 -5.71
C VAL A 256 -4.31 -1.31 -5.62
N ALA A 257 -3.65 -1.47 -4.48
CA ALA A 257 -2.85 -2.64 -4.17
C ALA A 257 -3.73 -3.71 -3.50
N ILE A 258 -3.75 -4.92 -4.04
CA ILE A 258 -4.60 -6.03 -3.60
C ILE A 258 -3.82 -6.92 -2.64
N LEU A 259 -4.28 -7.02 -1.40
CA LEU A 259 -3.75 -7.93 -0.39
C LEU A 259 -4.67 -9.14 -0.25
N VAL A 260 -4.25 -10.27 -0.83
CA VAL A 260 -5.01 -11.52 -0.80
C VAL A 260 -4.79 -12.24 0.53
N HIS A 261 -5.88 -12.70 1.15
CA HIS A 261 -5.88 -13.50 2.36
C HIS A 261 -6.37 -14.93 2.09
N GLY A 262 -6.17 -15.82 3.07
CA GLY A 262 -6.54 -17.26 2.97
C GLY A 262 -5.36 -18.19 2.73
N GLY A 263 -4.13 -17.66 2.66
CA GLY A 263 -2.89 -18.42 2.52
C GLY A 263 -2.11 -18.10 1.25
N PRO A 264 -0.80 -18.44 1.22
CA PRO A 264 0.05 -18.12 0.07
C PRO A 264 -0.35 -18.84 -1.22
N ASP A 265 -0.94 -20.02 -1.11
CA ASP A 265 -1.50 -20.81 -2.22
C ASP A 265 -2.73 -20.16 -2.88
N LYS A 266 -3.39 -19.23 -2.20
CA LYS A 266 -4.54 -18.48 -2.74
C LYS A 266 -4.15 -17.27 -3.57
N VAL A 267 -2.93 -16.77 -3.46
CA VAL A 267 -2.51 -15.49 -4.06
C VAL A 267 -2.68 -15.52 -5.59
N LEU A 268 -1.93 -16.36 -6.28
CA LEU A 268 -1.99 -16.39 -7.76
C LEU A 268 -3.34 -16.82 -8.32
N PRO A 269 -4.02 -17.86 -7.78
CA PRO A 269 -5.38 -18.18 -8.21
C PRO A 269 -6.34 -17.01 -8.09
N THR A 270 -6.36 -16.31 -6.94
CA THR A 270 -7.22 -15.13 -6.73
C THR A 270 -6.90 -14.01 -7.72
N LEU A 271 -5.62 -13.68 -7.91
CA LEU A 271 -5.22 -12.64 -8.88
C LEU A 271 -5.60 -13.02 -10.32
N SER A 272 -5.49 -14.30 -10.69
CA SER A 272 -5.89 -14.81 -12.00
C SER A 272 -7.40 -14.69 -12.23
N GLU A 273 -8.21 -15.08 -11.24
CA GLU A 273 -9.67 -14.97 -11.33
C GLU A 273 -10.16 -13.51 -11.37
N LEU A 274 -9.45 -12.60 -10.70
CA LEU A 274 -9.78 -11.17 -10.68
C LEU A 274 -9.35 -10.43 -11.94
N ALA A 275 -8.35 -10.90 -12.68
CA ALA A 275 -7.76 -10.15 -13.80
C ALA A 275 -8.80 -9.72 -14.86
N GLY A 276 -9.67 -10.66 -15.28
CA GLY A 276 -10.75 -10.37 -16.23
C GLY A 276 -11.76 -9.34 -15.72
N PRO A 277 -12.42 -9.56 -14.56
CA PRO A 277 -13.36 -8.61 -13.96
C PRO A 277 -12.76 -7.22 -13.67
N LEU A 278 -11.46 -7.13 -13.35
CA LEU A 278 -10.73 -5.87 -13.16
C LEU A 278 -10.39 -5.16 -14.47
N GLY A 279 -10.66 -5.79 -15.63
CA GLY A 279 -10.33 -5.25 -16.95
C GLY A 279 -8.82 -5.24 -17.23
N LEU A 280 -8.06 -6.11 -16.58
CA LEU A 280 -6.64 -6.29 -16.87
C LEU A 280 -6.50 -7.17 -18.11
N GLN A 281 -5.67 -6.72 -19.03
CA GLN A 281 -5.29 -7.48 -20.22
C GLN A 281 -3.81 -7.82 -20.08
N GLY A 282 -3.51 -9.09 -20.06
CA GLY A 282 -2.14 -9.60 -20.12
C GLY A 282 -1.57 -9.47 -21.54
#